data_155800543bb033992c9ada212d3d7cd0
#
_entry.id   155800543bb033992c9ada212d3d7cd0
#
_cell.length_a   1.000
_cell.length_b   1.000
_cell.length_c   1.000
_cell.angle_alpha   90.00
_cell.angle_beta   90.00
_cell.angle_gamma   90.00
#
_symmetry.space_group_name_H-M   'P 1'
#
loop_
_entity.id
_entity.type
_entity.pdbx_description
1 polymer ?
#
loop_
_entity_poly.entity_id
_entity_poly.type
_entity_poly.pdbx_seq_one_letter_code
_entity_poly.pdbx_strand_id
1 'polypeptide(L)'
;MRTILPMLLLLASQLLTNKQLYAQQQEDTRLFRVYEDNDFLNIRGKGTDEAYTNGTRFDLFYTKNHPSSFVVDRKLPHAGDSSINVFGWSLMQVMFTPQDITKTTFQPDDYAYAGGLFVTHSLYSYNPEKKYSYQTELLLGVMGPMALAGQAQTFVHHLIHYKKPMGWDNQLGDDPLININFTAEKQFASYQKWIEVIGGGQVFYGTAMNGVAVYPMVRIGIMHPYFNGYLSQYGTAKQKGEHKGHRVQAYIIVKPEAQVTFTNALLEGGLFSDNTHDISGKEVVTKPANGLRTIVYSANYGAVVALGNFSMSFIQNSSSPWIKGVYSHEVGNFSMYFVW
;
A
#
# COMPACT_ATOMS: atom_id res chain seq x y z
N MET A 1 -8.19 -61.80 0.93
CA MET A 1 -8.72 -60.45 1.30
C MET A 1 -8.17 -59.87 2.64
N ARG A 2 -7.29 -60.52 3.37
CA ARG A 2 -6.80 -60.05 4.68
C ARG A 2 -5.49 -59.22 4.64
N THR A 3 -4.84 -59.07 3.50
CA THR A 3 -3.53 -58.39 3.34
C THR A 3 -3.58 -57.01 2.65
N ILE A 4 -4.74 -56.61 2.08
CA ILE A 4 -4.87 -55.37 1.31
C ILE A 4 -5.20 -54.17 2.25
N LEU A 5 -5.94 -54.39 3.34
CA LEU A 5 -6.37 -53.36 4.27
C LEU A 5 -5.20 -52.64 5.02
N PRO A 6 -4.16 -53.39 5.53
CA PRO A 6 -3.03 -52.72 6.17
C PRO A 6 -2.15 -51.94 5.19
N MET A 7 -2.08 -52.37 3.93
CA MET A 7 -1.29 -51.66 2.90
C MET A 7 -1.97 -50.34 2.46
N LEU A 8 -3.31 -50.28 2.42
CA LEU A 8 -4.07 -49.06 2.16
C LEU A 8 -3.98 -48.06 3.34
N LEU A 9 -3.96 -48.55 4.58
CA LEU A 9 -3.75 -47.70 5.76
C LEU A 9 -2.34 -47.13 5.81
N LEU A 10 -1.31 -47.88 5.40
CA LEU A 10 0.07 -47.37 5.30
C LEU A 10 0.22 -46.31 4.21
N LEU A 11 -0.40 -46.52 3.05
CA LEU A 11 -0.43 -45.52 1.97
C LEU A 11 -1.19 -44.24 2.37
N ALA A 12 -2.32 -44.38 3.08
CA ALA A 12 -3.08 -43.25 3.61
C ALA A 12 -2.29 -42.48 4.69
N SER A 13 -1.56 -43.17 5.56
CA SER A 13 -0.71 -42.53 6.56
C SER A 13 0.49 -41.82 5.93
N GLN A 14 1.09 -42.35 4.87
CA GLN A 14 2.17 -41.68 4.13
C GLN A 14 1.68 -40.46 3.34
N LEU A 15 0.45 -40.48 2.82
CA LEU A 15 -0.17 -39.32 2.18
C LEU A 15 -0.52 -38.21 3.19
N LEU A 16 -0.94 -38.59 4.39
CA LEU A 16 -1.24 -37.64 5.48
C LEU A 16 0.04 -37.04 6.07
N THR A 17 1.11 -37.83 6.24
CA THR A 17 2.41 -37.32 6.70
C THR A 17 3.09 -36.43 5.67
N ASN A 18 2.97 -36.70 4.38
CA ASN A 18 3.49 -35.82 3.35
C ASN A 18 2.73 -34.47 3.28
N LYS A 19 1.41 -34.43 3.51
CA LYS A 19 0.68 -33.15 3.60
C LYS A 19 1.08 -32.31 4.81
N GLN A 20 1.43 -32.93 5.93
CA GLN A 20 1.95 -32.21 7.12
C GLN A 20 3.41 -31.75 6.96
N LEU A 21 4.23 -32.45 6.16
CA LEU A 21 5.63 -32.09 5.93
C LEU A 21 5.81 -30.85 5.04
N TYR A 22 4.85 -30.54 4.15
CA TYR A 22 4.90 -29.31 3.35
C TYR A 22 4.40 -28.07 4.10
N ALA A 23 3.65 -28.23 5.19
CA ALA A 23 3.22 -27.11 6.06
C ALA A 23 4.27 -26.72 7.11
N GLN A 24 5.36 -27.45 7.23
CA GLN A 24 6.40 -27.23 8.25
C GLN A 24 7.71 -26.80 7.58
N GLN A 25 7.98 -25.53 7.59
CA GLN A 25 9.31 -24.87 7.69
C GLN A 25 9.36 -23.52 6.98
N GLN A 26 8.44 -22.63 7.27
CA GLN A 26 8.69 -21.22 7.05
C GLN A 26 9.41 -20.72 8.31
N GLU A 27 10.66 -20.25 8.17
CA GLU A 27 11.33 -19.52 9.25
C GLU A 27 10.52 -18.26 9.55
N ASP A 28 10.44 -17.85 10.82
CA ASP A 28 9.82 -16.58 11.21
C ASP A 28 10.67 -15.44 10.63
N THR A 29 10.34 -15.03 9.43
CA THR A 29 11.01 -13.92 8.73
C THR A 29 10.21 -12.67 8.94
N ARG A 30 10.90 -11.56 9.19
CA ARG A 30 10.30 -10.24 9.37
C ARG A 30 10.88 -9.25 8.38
N LEU A 31 10.06 -8.27 8.01
CA LEU A 31 10.47 -7.15 7.18
C LEU A 31 9.89 -5.87 7.79
N PHE A 32 10.76 -4.92 8.08
CA PHE A 32 10.37 -3.56 8.43
C PHE A 32 10.55 -2.67 7.20
N ARG A 33 9.53 -1.86 6.89
CA ARG A 33 9.58 -0.88 5.83
C ARG A 33 9.36 0.53 6.38
N VAL A 34 10.22 1.44 5.99
CA VAL A 34 9.97 2.89 6.03
C VAL A 34 9.59 3.30 4.62
N TYR A 35 8.44 3.91 4.49
CA TYR A 35 7.85 4.34 3.22
C TYR A 35 7.53 5.82 3.29
N GLU A 36 8.01 6.58 2.31
CA GLU A 36 7.83 8.01 2.22
C GLU A 36 7.40 8.41 0.82
N ASP A 37 6.15 8.82 0.70
CA ASP A 37 5.64 9.55 -0.46
C ASP A 37 5.83 11.04 -0.23
N ASN A 38 6.38 11.74 -1.21
CA ASN A 38 6.46 13.18 -1.13
C ASN A 38 6.51 13.79 -2.53
N ASP A 39 5.74 14.84 -2.75
CA ASP A 39 5.72 15.55 -4.02
C ASP A 39 7.04 16.28 -4.31
N PHE A 40 7.81 16.65 -3.28
CA PHE A 40 9.17 17.17 -3.43
C PHE A 40 10.16 16.13 -3.98
N LEU A 41 9.93 14.85 -3.71
CA LEU A 41 10.81 13.76 -4.18
C LEU A 41 10.59 13.40 -5.65
N ASN A 42 9.58 13.96 -6.32
CA ASN A 42 9.28 13.61 -7.70
C ASN A 42 10.39 14.04 -8.66
N ILE A 43 10.56 13.29 -9.77
CA ILE A 43 11.57 13.55 -10.81
C ILE A 43 11.00 14.22 -12.05
N ARG A 44 9.71 14.51 -12.12
CA ARG A 44 9.02 15.06 -13.29
C ARG A 44 8.40 16.42 -13.10
N GLY A 45 7.90 16.70 -11.91
CA GLY A 45 7.24 17.95 -11.58
C GLY A 45 8.17 18.96 -10.91
N LYS A 46 7.60 20.05 -10.42
CA LYS A 46 8.35 21.10 -9.75
C LYS A 46 8.46 20.88 -8.23
N GLY A 47 8.06 19.76 -7.71
CA GLY A 47 8.08 19.45 -6.28
C GLY A 47 7.58 20.66 -5.46
N THR A 48 6.31 20.66 -5.12
CA THR A 48 5.68 21.69 -4.29
C THR A 48 4.66 21.00 -3.42
N ASP A 49 4.34 21.58 -2.28
CA ASP A 49 3.27 21.05 -1.45
C ASP A 49 1.93 21.28 -2.13
N GLU A 50 1.50 20.31 -2.96
CA GLU A 50 0.25 20.39 -3.73
C GLU A 50 -0.42 19.02 -3.91
N ALA A 51 -1.75 18.98 -3.87
CA ALA A 51 -2.55 17.78 -3.96
C ALA A 51 -2.17 16.73 -2.90
N TYR A 52 -1.78 15.52 -3.29
CA TYR A 52 -1.21 14.53 -2.36
C TYR A 52 0.23 14.91 -2.03
N THR A 53 0.41 15.62 -0.95
CA THR A 53 1.67 16.27 -0.56
C THR A 53 2.64 15.31 0.08
N ASN A 54 2.15 14.47 1.00
CA ASN A 54 3.00 13.54 1.74
C ASN A 54 2.22 12.32 2.23
N GLY A 55 2.94 11.20 2.33
CA GLY A 55 2.47 9.96 2.94
C GLY A 55 3.62 9.20 3.59
N THR A 56 3.71 9.30 4.92
CA THR A 56 4.69 8.54 5.70
C THR A 56 4.05 7.28 6.24
N ARG A 57 4.70 6.11 6.02
CA ARG A 57 4.19 4.82 6.49
C ARG A 57 5.31 3.97 7.08
N PHE A 58 5.05 3.35 8.20
CA PHE A 58 5.89 2.34 8.83
C PHE A 58 5.17 1.01 8.83
N ASP A 59 5.80 -0.02 8.27
CA ASP A 59 5.22 -1.36 8.21
C ASP A 59 6.09 -2.37 8.89
N LEU A 60 5.47 -3.33 9.55
CA LEU A 60 6.09 -4.55 10.03
C LEU A 60 5.37 -5.74 9.41
N PHE A 61 6.00 -6.41 8.46
CA PHE A 61 5.53 -7.65 7.86
C PHE A 61 6.24 -8.84 8.48
N TYR A 62 5.52 -9.95 8.61
CA TYR A 62 6.08 -11.17 9.20
C TYR A 62 5.36 -12.42 8.70
N THR A 63 6.10 -13.52 8.70
CA THR A 63 5.55 -14.86 8.47
C THR A 63 5.37 -15.58 9.80
N LYS A 64 4.55 -16.63 9.82
CA LYS A 64 4.35 -17.52 10.96
C LYS A 64 4.57 -18.97 10.54
N ASN A 65 5.23 -19.74 11.35
CA ASN A 65 5.40 -21.17 11.16
C ASN A 65 4.19 -22.02 11.65
N HIS A 66 3.17 -21.37 12.18
CA HIS A 66 1.92 -21.97 12.65
C HIS A 66 0.71 -21.14 12.18
N PRO A 67 -0.52 -21.72 12.10
CA PRO A 67 -1.73 -20.99 11.79
C PRO A 67 -1.94 -19.81 12.75
N SER A 68 -2.42 -18.68 12.22
CA SER A 68 -2.68 -17.51 13.05
C SER A 68 -3.74 -17.80 14.12
N SER A 69 -3.47 -17.37 15.34
CA SER A 69 -4.43 -17.38 16.45
C SER A 69 -5.47 -16.26 16.30
N PHE A 70 -5.16 -15.23 15.52
CA PHE A 70 -6.08 -14.11 15.29
C PHE A 70 -7.23 -14.55 14.37
N VAL A 71 -8.46 -14.43 14.87
CA VAL A 71 -9.66 -14.95 14.18
C VAL A 71 -9.86 -14.29 12.83
N VAL A 72 -9.52 -13.01 12.70
CA VAL A 72 -9.67 -12.25 11.45
C VAL A 72 -8.80 -12.87 10.36
N ASP A 73 -7.54 -13.17 10.63
CA ASP A 73 -6.61 -13.76 9.65
C ASP A 73 -7.17 -15.05 9.02
N ARG A 74 -7.88 -15.84 9.83
CA ARG A 74 -8.46 -17.11 9.37
C ARG A 74 -9.70 -16.95 8.49
N LYS A 75 -10.31 -15.76 8.51
CA LYS A 75 -11.54 -15.44 7.75
C LYS A 75 -11.26 -14.68 6.47
N LEU A 76 -10.07 -14.05 6.38
CA LEU A 76 -9.66 -13.32 5.19
C LEU A 76 -9.36 -14.29 4.03
N PRO A 77 -9.46 -13.84 2.77
CA PRO A 77 -9.18 -14.68 1.59
C PRO A 77 -7.73 -15.19 1.56
N HIS A 78 -7.58 -16.49 1.30
CA HIS A 78 -6.29 -17.15 1.11
C HIS A 78 -6.13 -17.63 -0.33
N ALA A 79 -4.88 -17.67 -0.82
CA ALA A 79 -4.56 -18.09 -2.20
C ALA A 79 -4.53 -19.62 -2.38
N GLY A 80 -5.49 -20.32 -1.76
CA GLY A 80 -5.64 -21.76 -1.81
C GLY A 80 -4.82 -22.53 -0.78
N ASP A 81 -4.93 -23.85 -0.79
CA ASP A 81 -4.40 -24.76 0.24
C ASP A 81 -2.86 -24.73 0.36
N SER A 82 -2.15 -24.48 -0.76
CA SER A 82 -0.69 -24.36 -0.79
C SER A 82 -0.21 -22.91 -0.67
N SER A 83 -1.03 -22.03 -0.15
CA SER A 83 -0.66 -20.62 -0.01
C SER A 83 0.27 -20.37 1.17
N ILE A 84 1.14 -19.41 0.98
CA ILE A 84 2.02 -18.85 2.01
C ILE A 84 1.45 -17.50 2.43
N ASN A 85 1.42 -17.25 3.74
CA ASN A 85 0.79 -16.07 4.31
C ASN A 85 1.82 -15.15 4.95
N VAL A 86 1.75 -13.87 4.63
CA VAL A 86 2.50 -12.79 5.26
C VAL A 86 1.51 -11.86 5.93
N PHE A 87 1.70 -11.62 7.20
CA PHE A 87 0.88 -10.72 8.01
C PHE A 87 1.59 -9.39 8.14
N GLY A 88 0.84 -8.32 8.31
CA GLY A 88 1.41 -6.99 8.47
C GLY A 88 0.64 -6.11 9.44
N TRP A 89 1.37 -5.21 10.08
CA TRP A 89 0.84 -4.05 10.80
C TRP A 89 1.51 -2.80 10.28
N SER A 90 0.73 -1.73 10.16
CA SER A 90 1.25 -0.46 9.66
C SER A 90 0.68 0.72 10.43
N LEU A 91 1.48 1.77 10.51
CA LEU A 91 1.05 3.12 10.90
C LEU A 91 1.30 4.02 9.70
N MET A 92 0.29 4.78 9.27
CA MET A 92 0.36 5.63 8.09
C MET A 92 -0.28 6.98 8.38
N GLN A 93 0.44 8.05 8.05
CA GLN A 93 -0.12 9.40 7.97
C GLN A 93 -0.07 9.89 6.52
N VAL A 94 -1.13 10.51 6.07
CA VAL A 94 -1.21 11.11 4.72
C VAL A 94 -1.73 12.52 4.83
N MET A 95 -1.35 13.36 3.87
CA MET A 95 -1.84 14.74 3.81
C MET A 95 -2.03 15.23 2.38
N PHE A 96 -3.05 16.07 2.24
CA PHE A 96 -3.34 16.84 1.03
C PHE A 96 -3.26 18.32 1.36
N THR A 97 -2.75 19.09 0.43
CA THR A 97 -2.72 20.56 0.54
C THR A 97 -3.08 21.22 -0.79
N PRO A 98 -3.58 22.45 -0.77
CA PRO A 98 -3.69 23.24 -1.98
C PRO A 98 -2.31 23.71 -2.46
N GLN A 99 -2.23 24.17 -3.70
CA GLN A 99 -0.98 24.64 -4.34
C GLN A 99 -0.33 25.83 -3.62
N ASP A 100 -1.11 26.74 -3.05
CA ASP A 100 -0.57 27.85 -2.28
C ASP A 100 -0.79 27.64 -0.79
N ILE A 101 0.19 27.01 -0.14
CA ILE A 101 0.15 26.75 1.30
C ILE A 101 0.36 28.00 2.17
N THR A 102 0.71 29.15 1.59
CA THR A 102 0.94 30.39 2.35
C THR A 102 -0.35 31.18 2.63
N LYS A 103 -1.45 30.85 1.96
CA LYS A 103 -2.76 31.46 2.21
C LYS A 103 -3.38 30.94 3.49
N THR A 104 -3.96 31.86 4.24
CA THR A 104 -4.72 31.57 5.47
C THR A 104 -6.20 31.32 5.21
N THR A 105 -6.69 31.58 3.97
CA THR A 105 -8.09 31.44 3.57
C THR A 105 -8.29 30.15 2.80
N PHE A 106 -9.50 29.59 2.90
CA PHE A 106 -9.89 28.44 2.09
C PHE A 106 -9.77 28.75 0.58
N GLN A 107 -9.34 27.77 -0.20
CA GLN A 107 -9.15 27.84 -1.65
C GLN A 107 -10.15 26.88 -2.33
N PRO A 108 -11.36 27.35 -2.70
CA PRO A 108 -12.46 26.48 -3.13
C PRO A 108 -12.20 25.76 -4.47
N ASP A 109 -11.35 26.32 -5.31
CA ASP A 109 -11.03 25.80 -6.64
C ASP A 109 -9.77 24.91 -6.64
N ASP A 110 -9.31 24.49 -5.47
CA ASP A 110 -8.12 23.68 -5.30
C ASP A 110 -8.39 22.48 -4.36
N TYR A 111 -7.38 21.66 -4.08
CA TYR A 111 -7.44 20.65 -3.05
C TYR A 111 -7.62 21.31 -1.68
N ALA A 112 -8.47 20.72 -0.84
CA ALA A 112 -8.57 21.13 0.56
C ALA A 112 -7.35 20.65 1.35
N TYR A 113 -7.02 21.34 2.43
CA TYR A 113 -6.19 20.76 3.46
C TYR A 113 -6.89 19.54 4.07
N ALA A 114 -6.25 18.40 4.08
CA ALA A 114 -6.77 17.20 4.70
C ALA A 114 -5.64 16.32 5.24
N GLY A 115 -5.81 15.83 6.45
CA GLY A 115 -4.93 14.84 7.06
C GLY A 115 -5.67 13.54 7.34
N GLY A 116 -4.98 12.41 7.20
CA GLY A 116 -5.46 11.10 7.62
C GLY A 116 -4.38 10.36 8.41
N LEU A 117 -4.75 9.72 9.51
CA LEU A 117 -3.88 8.87 10.32
C LEU A 117 -4.53 7.49 10.48
N PHE A 118 -3.83 6.45 10.08
CA PHE A 118 -4.35 5.08 10.00
C PHE A 118 -3.44 4.09 10.71
N VAL A 119 -4.06 3.12 11.36
CA VAL A 119 -3.45 1.83 11.71
C VAL A 119 -4.05 0.79 10.77
N THR A 120 -3.20 -0.05 10.17
CA THR A 120 -3.68 -1.11 9.27
C THR A 120 -3.22 -2.47 9.73
N HIS A 121 -4.06 -3.47 9.54
CA HIS A 121 -3.70 -4.88 9.60
C HIS A 121 -3.86 -5.50 8.24
N SER A 122 -2.86 -6.27 7.78
CA SER A 122 -2.88 -6.87 6.44
C SER A 122 -2.56 -8.36 6.46
N LEU A 123 -3.20 -9.07 5.54
CA LEU A 123 -2.86 -10.44 5.14
C LEU A 123 -2.53 -10.43 3.65
N TYR A 124 -1.30 -10.78 3.30
CA TYR A 124 -0.88 -11.09 1.95
C TYR A 124 -0.71 -12.59 1.82
N SER A 125 -1.60 -13.22 1.07
CA SER A 125 -1.61 -14.66 0.80
C SER A 125 -1.25 -14.92 -0.66
N TYR A 126 -0.20 -15.68 -0.91
CA TYR A 126 0.28 -15.94 -2.26
C TYR A 126 0.51 -17.43 -2.52
N ASN A 127 0.30 -17.83 -3.76
CA ASN A 127 0.54 -19.20 -4.22
C ASN A 127 1.72 -19.21 -5.20
N PRO A 128 2.90 -19.73 -4.81
CA PRO A 128 4.09 -19.72 -5.65
C PRO A 128 4.01 -20.65 -6.85
N GLU A 129 3.18 -21.71 -6.78
CA GLU A 129 2.99 -22.68 -7.87
C GLU A 129 2.05 -22.13 -8.92
N LYS A 130 0.87 -21.63 -8.49
CA LYS A 130 -0.18 -21.14 -9.38
C LYS A 130 0.00 -19.67 -9.77
N LYS A 131 1.01 -18.98 -9.22
CA LYS A 131 1.41 -17.60 -9.54
C LYS A 131 0.26 -16.59 -9.43
N TYR A 132 -0.41 -16.57 -8.28
CA TYR A 132 -1.41 -15.55 -7.93
C TYR A 132 -1.36 -15.23 -6.44
N SER A 133 -1.90 -14.08 -6.06
CA SER A 133 -1.98 -13.63 -4.69
C SER A 133 -3.28 -12.88 -4.41
N TYR A 134 -3.64 -12.89 -3.13
CA TYR A 134 -4.66 -12.02 -2.54
C TYR A 134 -4.04 -11.22 -1.41
N GLN A 135 -4.35 -9.95 -1.34
CA GLN A 135 -4.02 -9.10 -0.21
C GLN A 135 -5.28 -8.45 0.32
N THR A 136 -5.47 -8.52 1.62
CA THR A 136 -6.53 -7.78 2.31
C THR A 136 -5.88 -6.86 3.33
N GLU A 137 -6.28 -5.59 3.34
CA GLU A 137 -5.90 -4.61 4.35
C GLU A 137 -7.16 -4.10 5.07
N LEU A 138 -7.14 -4.16 6.38
CA LEU A 138 -8.14 -3.57 7.26
C LEU A 138 -7.57 -2.28 7.82
N LEU A 139 -8.19 -1.14 7.51
CA LEU A 139 -7.75 0.18 7.94
C LEU A 139 -8.71 0.72 9.00
N LEU A 140 -8.15 1.21 10.08
CA LEU A 140 -8.84 1.99 11.10
C LEU A 140 -8.09 3.30 11.26
N GLY A 141 -8.78 4.41 11.27
CA GLY A 141 -8.11 5.71 11.35
C GLY A 141 -9.04 6.86 11.65
N VAL A 142 -8.46 8.03 11.56
CA VAL A 142 -9.13 9.32 11.70
C VAL A 142 -8.66 10.26 10.61
N MET A 143 -9.51 11.19 10.21
CA MET A 143 -9.13 12.32 9.37
C MET A 143 -9.34 13.63 10.12
N GLY A 144 -8.89 14.73 9.53
CA GLY A 144 -9.03 16.08 10.07
C GLY A 144 -7.94 16.47 11.08
N PRO A 145 -8.19 17.45 11.96
CA PRO A 145 -7.26 17.88 13.01
C PRO A 145 -6.67 16.77 13.86
N MET A 146 -7.46 15.74 14.17
CA MET A 146 -7.02 14.56 14.95
C MET A 146 -5.92 13.75 14.25
N ALA A 147 -5.77 13.84 12.93
CA ALA A 147 -4.71 13.19 12.18
C ALA A 147 -3.33 13.84 12.36
N LEU A 148 -3.27 15.04 12.97
CA LEU A 148 -2.05 15.79 13.28
C LEU A 148 -1.19 16.15 12.06
N ALA A 149 -1.75 16.16 10.86
CA ALA A 149 -1.00 16.39 9.62
C ALA A 149 -0.46 17.82 9.54
N GLY A 150 -1.24 18.82 9.97
CA GLY A 150 -0.80 20.22 10.02
C GLY A 150 0.39 20.43 10.95
N GLN A 151 0.40 19.76 12.11
CA GLN A 151 1.52 19.80 13.04
C GLN A 151 2.77 19.14 12.44
N ALA A 152 2.60 18.00 11.81
CA ALA A 152 3.69 17.27 11.16
C ALA A 152 4.32 18.09 10.03
N GLN A 153 3.50 18.65 9.11
CA GLN A 153 3.99 19.49 8.02
C GLN A 153 4.69 20.76 8.56
N THR A 154 4.08 21.44 9.52
CA THR A 154 4.67 22.65 10.12
C THR A 154 6.02 22.35 10.78
N PHE A 155 6.14 21.23 11.49
CA PHE A 155 7.38 20.80 12.12
C PHE A 155 8.47 20.52 11.08
N VAL A 156 8.16 19.75 10.03
CA VAL A 156 9.12 19.40 8.96
C VAL A 156 9.56 20.67 8.21
N HIS A 157 8.62 21.55 7.83
CA HIS A 157 8.93 22.80 7.14
C HIS A 157 9.80 23.72 7.95
N HIS A 158 9.58 23.79 9.27
CA HIS A 158 10.46 24.53 10.19
C HIS A 158 11.88 23.94 10.20
N LEU A 159 12.00 22.61 10.25
CA LEU A 159 13.28 21.92 10.30
C LEU A 159 14.11 22.14 9.02
N ILE A 160 13.47 22.11 7.85
CA ILE A 160 14.14 22.30 6.55
C ILE A 160 14.13 23.75 6.06
N HIS A 161 13.68 24.70 6.88
CA HIS A 161 13.57 26.14 6.56
C HIS A 161 12.74 26.43 5.30
N TYR A 162 11.65 25.70 5.13
CA TYR A 162 10.72 25.87 4.01
C TYR A 162 9.52 26.75 4.38
N LYS A 163 8.67 27.08 3.39
CA LYS A 163 7.48 27.92 3.56
C LYS A 163 6.57 27.37 4.65
N LYS A 164 6.10 28.21 5.56
CA LYS A 164 5.15 27.80 6.60
C LYS A 164 3.76 27.56 5.99
N PRO A 165 3.14 26.39 6.22
CA PRO A 165 1.76 26.16 5.81
C PRO A 165 0.81 26.94 6.73
N MET A 166 -0.02 27.81 6.14
CA MET A 166 -0.83 28.78 6.88
C MET A 166 -2.33 28.48 6.86
N GLY A 167 -2.77 27.48 6.08
CA GLY A 167 -4.19 27.23 5.84
C GLY A 167 -4.78 26.01 6.55
N TRP A 168 -4.05 25.36 7.45
CA TRP A 168 -4.54 24.16 8.16
C TRP A 168 -5.76 24.42 9.05
N ASP A 169 -6.06 25.66 9.42
CA ASP A 169 -7.29 26.02 10.15
C ASP A 169 -8.54 25.79 9.28
N ASN A 170 -8.39 25.71 7.94
CA ASN A 170 -9.47 25.45 7.00
C ASN A 170 -9.43 24.01 6.47
N GLN A 171 -8.83 23.06 7.20
CA GLN A 171 -8.79 21.65 6.78
C GLN A 171 -10.17 20.97 6.90
N LEU A 172 -10.33 19.87 6.20
CA LEU A 172 -11.51 19.01 6.37
C LEU A 172 -11.63 18.55 7.83
N GLY A 173 -12.86 18.46 8.32
CA GLY A 173 -13.18 18.16 9.70
C GLY A 173 -12.83 16.74 10.15
N ASP A 174 -12.84 16.51 11.46
CA ASP A 174 -12.59 15.20 12.05
C ASP A 174 -13.65 14.18 11.70
N ASP A 175 -13.22 12.98 11.32
CA ASP A 175 -14.09 11.85 11.05
C ASP A 175 -13.38 10.52 11.33
N PRO A 176 -14.04 9.52 11.95
CA PRO A 176 -13.50 8.18 12.05
C PRO A 176 -13.55 7.46 10.70
N LEU A 177 -12.46 6.81 10.33
CA LEU A 177 -12.33 6.12 9.06
C LEU A 177 -12.13 4.61 9.25
N ILE A 178 -12.93 3.83 8.53
CA ILE A 178 -12.83 2.38 8.46
C ILE A 178 -12.84 1.98 6.99
N ASN A 179 -11.86 1.18 6.56
CA ASN A 179 -11.80 0.70 5.18
C ASN A 179 -11.31 -0.74 5.11
N ILE A 180 -11.78 -1.46 4.12
CA ILE A 180 -11.26 -2.76 3.69
C ILE A 180 -10.77 -2.59 2.26
N ASN A 181 -9.48 -2.86 2.03
CA ASN A 181 -8.91 -2.89 0.70
C ASN A 181 -8.59 -4.33 0.34
N PHE A 182 -8.99 -4.75 -0.85
CA PHE A 182 -8.70 -6.07 -1.37
C PHE A 182 -7.98 -5.97 -2.70
N THR A 183 -6.87 -6.71 -2.85
CA THR A 183 -6.08 -6.79 -4.08
C THR A 183 -5.98 -8.24 -4.51
N ALA A 184 -6.19 -8.50 -5.79
CA ALA A 184 -5.92 -9.78 -6.41
C ALA A 184 -4.94 -9.60 -7.57
N GLU A 185 -3.92 -10.45 -7.63
CA GLU A 185 -2.88 -10.41 -8.66
C GLU A 185 -2.62 -11.78 -9.26
N LYS A 186 -2.24 -11.80 -10.55
CA LYS A 186 -1.91 -13.02 -11.30
C LYS A 186 -0.78 -12.75 -12.27
N GLN A 187 0.18 -13.67 -12.35
CA GLN A 187 1.18 -13.64 -13.41
C GLN A 187 0.57 -14.13 -14.72
N PHE A 188 0.71 -13.34 -15.78
CA PHE A 188 0.27 -13.67 -17.13
C PHE A 188 1.39 -14.21 -18.00
N ALA A 189 2.60 -13.65 -17.84
CA ALA A 189 3.76 -14.06 -18.60
C ALA A 189 5.05 -13.87 -17.80
N SER A 190 6.07 -14.64 -18.16
CA SER A 190 7.44 -14.42 -17.72
C SER A 190 8.42 -14.88 -18.79
N TYR A 191 9.54 -14.20 -18.90
CA TYR A 191 10.64 -14.60 -19.76
C TYR A 191 11.88 -14.81 -18.91
N GLN A 192 12.29 -16.07 -18.78
CA GLN A 192 13.35 -16.51 -17.89
C GLN A 192 13.15 -15.97 -16.46
N LYS A 193 14.19 -15.33 -15.88
CA LYS A 193 14.13 -14.67 -14.56
C LYS A 193 14.28 -13.15 -14.68
N TRP A 194 14.11 -12.61 -15.90
CA TRP A 194 14.41 -11.21 -16.20
C TRP A 194 13.20 -10.34 -16.43
N ILE A 195 12.08 -10.93 -16.88
CA ILE A 195 10.86 -10.19 -17.17
C ILE A 195 9.68 -10.94 -16.58
N GLU A 196 8.82 -10.22 -15.89
CA GLU A 196 7.51 -10.70 -15.42
C GLU A 196 6.42 -9.72 -15.80
N VAL A 197 5.29 -10.25 -16.25
CA VAL A 197 4.07 -9.51 -16.55
C VAL A 197 2.99 -10.01 -15.61
N ILE A 198 2.48 -9.11 -14.79
CA ILE A 198 1.48 -9.37 -13.75
C ILE A 198 0.29 -8.47 -14.03
N GLY A 199 -0.92 -8.96 -13.85
CA GLY A 199 -2.11 -8.14 -13.82
C GLY A 199 -2.71 -8.16 -12.45
N GLY A 200 -3.27 -7.04 -12.03
CA GLY A 200 -3.92 -6.89 -10.74
C GLY A 200 -5.20 -6.10 -10.80
N GLY A 201 -6.02 -6.30 -9.79
CA GLY A 201 -7.21 -5.50 -9.52
C GLY A 201 -7.34 -5.23 -8.03
N GLN A 202 -7.88 -4.05 -7.70
CA GLN A 202 -8.09 -3.61 -6.33
C GLN A 202 -9.54 -3.19 -6.14
N VAL A 203 -10.04 -3.41 -4.94
CA VAL A 203 -11.34 -2.90 -4.48
C VAL A 203 -11.11 -2.19 -3.15
N PHE A 204 -11.66 -0.99 -3.04
CA PHE A 204 -11.66 -0.18 -1.83
C PHE A 204 -13.09 -0.05 -1.36
N TYR A 205 -13.34 -0.36 -0.08
CA TYR A 205 -14.69 -0.29 0.48
C TYR A 205 -14.67 0.17 1.93
N GLY A 206 -15.39 1.23 2.22
CA GLY A 206 -15.50 1.76 3.57
C GLY A 206 -15.84 3.24 3.64
N THR A 207 -15.51 3.87 4.74
CA THR A 207 -15.76 5.31 4.96
C THR A 207 -14.61 6.19 4.47
N ALA A 208 -13.38 5.64 4.34
CA ALA A 208 -12.25 6.39 3.85
C ALA A 208 -12.27 6.53 2.32
N MET A 209 -12.51 5.45 1.61
CA MET A 209 -12.52 5.44 0.15
C MET A 209 -13.37 4.29 -0.39
N ASN A 210 -14.13 4.55 -1.47
CA ASN A 210 -14.80 3.53 -2.24
C ASN A 210 -14.38 3.62 -3.70
N GLY A 211 -14.02 2.49 -4.29
CA GLY A 211 -13.56 2.46 -5.67
C GLY A 211 -13.03 1.11 -6.10
N VAL A 212 -12.63 1.04 -7.36
CA VAL A 212 -11.95 -0.12 -7.95
C VAL A 212 -10.81 0.35 -8.82
N ALA A 213 -9.74 -0.43 -8.88
CA ALA A 213 -8.61 -0.16 -9.76
C ALA A 213 -8.18 -1.43 -10.50
N VAL A 214 -7.62 -1.26 -11.69
CA VAL A 214 -7.01 -2.35 -12.46
C VAL A 214 -5.69 -1.89 -13.04
N TYR A 215 -4.73 -2.81 -13.13
CA TYR A 215 -3.41 -2.51 -13.64
C TYR A 215 -2.70 -3.73 -14.23
N PRO A 216 -1.97 -3.58 -15.32
CA PRO A 216 -0.82 -4.42 -15.63
C PRO A 216 0.40 -3.92 -14.86
N MET A 217 1.31 -4.81 -14.52
CA MET A 217 2.62 -4.49 -13.95
C MET A 217 3.69 -5.29 -14.67
N VAL A 218 4.75 -4.62 -15.08
CA VAL A 218 5.93 -5.24 -15.68
C VAL A 218 7.12 -5.03 -14.76
N ARG A 219 7.86 -6.10 -14.50
CA ARG A 219 9.13 -6.09 -13.77
C ARG A 219 10.24 -6.58 -14.69
N ILE A 220 11.35 -5.85 -14.74
CA ILE A 220 12.48 -6.17 -15.63
C ILE A 220 13.79 -6.00 -14.87
N GLY A 221 14.62 -7.03 -14.83
CA GLY A 221 15.94 -7.00 -14.23
C GLY A 221 16.35 -8.30 -13.56
N ILE A 222 17.34 -8.21 -12.67
CA ILE A 222 17.78 -9.34 -11.84
C ILE A 222 16.93 -9.33 -10.57
N MET A 223 16.04 -10.29 -10.45
CA MET A 223 15.04 -10.29 -9.37
C MET A 223 14.62 -11.70 -8.97
N HIS A 224 14.12 -11.84 -7.76
CA HIS A 224 13.37 -13.02 -7.38
C HIS A 224 11.97 -12.98 -8.01
N PRO A 225 11.40 -14.16 -8.34
CA PRO A 225 10.03 -14.23 -8.84
C PRO A 225 9.04 -13.54 -7.88
N TYR A 226 8.10 -12.78 -8.45
CA TYR A 226 7.13 -12.00 -7.67
C TYR A 226 6.36 -12.86 -6.66
N PHE A 227 5.88 -14.03 -7.12
CA PHE A 227 5.11 -14.96 -6.29
C PHE A 227 5.98 -15.91 -5.42
N ASN A 228 7.26 -15.59 -5.22
CA ASN A 228 8.05 -16.14 -4.12
C ASN A 228 7.80 -15.38 -2.79
N GLY A 229 6.97 -14.34 -2.85
CA GLY A 229 6.45 -13.62 -1.70
C GLY A 229 7.04 -12.24 -1.51
N TYR A 230 6.29 -11.44 -0.75
CA TYR A 230 6.60 -10.04 -0.50
C TYR A 230 7.99 -9.83 0.13
N LEU A 231 8.35 -10.67 1.11
CA LEU A 231 9.64 -10.55 1.79
C LEU A 231 10.81 -10.84 0.84
N SER A 232 10.66 -11.79 -0.10
CA SER A 232 11.70 -12.16 -1.04
C SER A 232 11.92 -11.11 -2.15
N GLN A 233 10.95 -10.25 -2.42
CA GLN A 233 11.08 -9.16 -3.39
C GLN A 233 12.04 -8.07 -2.89
N TYR A 234 12.14 -7.89 -1.55
CA TYR A 234 12.88 -6.83 -0.90
C TYR A 234 14.00 -7.35 0.00
N GLY A 235 14.39 -8.60 -0.12
CA GLY A 235 15.48 -9.18 0.65
C GLY A 235 15.99 -10.47 0.03
N THR A 236 17.06 -11.00 0.60
CA THR A 236 17.61 -12.29 0.22
C THR A 236 17.28 -13.36 1.25
N ALA A 237 16.15 -13.23 1.95
CA ALA A 237 15.69 -14.20 2.93
C ALA A 237 15.71 -15.60 2.29
N LYS A 238 16.51 -16.50 2.87
CA LYS A 238 16.65 -17.87 2.39
C LYS A 238 15.33 -18.59 2.56
N GLN A 239 14.63 -18.86 1.47
CA GLN A 239 13.66 -19.95 1.50
C GLN A 239 14.45 -21.27 1.61
N LYS A 240 14.13 -22.09 2.61
CA LYS A 240 14.78 -23.38 2.83
C LYS A 240 14.54 -24.27 1.62
N GLY A 241 15.62 -24.61 0.90
CA GLY A 241 15.57 -25.44 -0.31
C GLY A 241 15.99 -24.74 -1.60
N GLU A 242 16.09 -23.44 -1.66
CA GLU A 242 16.67 -22.74 -2.80
C GLU A 242 18.21 -22.70 -2.71
N HIS A 243 18.85 -23.47 -3.58
CA HIS A 243 20.28 -23.33 -3.83
C HIS A 243 20.54 -21.98 -4.48
N LYS A 244 21.17 -21.04 -3.75
CA LYS A 244 21.68 -19.75 -4.19
C LYS A 244 20.63 -18.80 -4.82
N GLY A 245 19.78 -18.19 -3.99
CA GLY A 245 19.10 -16.95 -4.34
C GLY A 245 20.13 -15.85 -4.66
N HIS A 246 19.80 -14.95 -5.56
CA HIS A 246 20.65 -13.79 -5.86
C HIS A 246 20.85 -12.98 -4.58
N ARG A 247 22.11 -12.75 -4.16
CA ARG A 247 22.42 -11.84 -3.04
C ARG A 247 22.13 -10.38 -3.39
N VAL A 248 21.96 -10.11 -4.68
CA VAL A 248 21.71 -8.79 -5.24
C VAL A 248 20.51 -8.89 -6.16
N GLN A 249 19.56 -7.99 -5.98
CA GLN A 249 18.47 -7.76 -6.93
C GLN A 249 18.58 -6.32 -7.43
N ALA A 250 18.33 -6.11 -8.72
CA ALA A 250 18.22 -4.79 -9.33
C ALA A 250 17.22 -4.89 -10.47
N TYR A 251 16.08 -4.26 -10.32
CA TYR A 251 15.02 -4.32 -11.33
C TYR A 251 14.19 -3.04 -11.38
N ILE A 252 13.62 -2.81 -12.53
CA ILE A 252 12.64 -1.73 -12.74
C ILE A 252 11.22 -2.26 -12.67
N ILE A 253 10.30 -1.39 -12.29
CA ILE A 253 8.85 -1.66 -12.25
C ILE A 253 8.16 -0.59 -13.10
N VAL A 254 7.16 -1.00 -13.88
CA VAL A 254 6.22 -0.11 -14.56
C VAL A 254 4.81 -0.66 -14.33
N LYS A 255 3.95 0.16 -13.71
CA LYS A 255 2.57 -0.19 -13.37
C LYS A 255 1.65 0.97 -13.74
N PRO A 256 1.13 1.05 -14.98
CA PRO A 256 0.02 1.92 -15.29
C PRO A 256 -1.25 1.41 -14.60
N GLU A 257 -2.11 2.33 -14.17
CA GLU A 257 -3.32 2.00 -13.42
C GLU A 257 -4.49 2.86 -13.87
N ALA A 258 -5.66 2.27 -13.95
CA ALA A 258 -6.92 2.95 -14.10
C ALA A 258 -7.79 2.68 -12.88
N GLN A 259 -8.24 3.75 -12.22
CA GLN A 259 -9.03 3.68 -11.01
C GLN A 259 -10.38 4.38 -11.23
N VAL A 260 -11.46 3.74 -10.81
CA VAL A 260 -12.79 4.35 -10.68
C VAL A 260 -12.98 4.66 -9.19
N THR A 261 -13.14 5.93 -8.86
CA THR A 261 -13.35 6.42 -7.49
C THR A 261 -14.79 6.87 -7.34
N PHE A 262 -15.49 6.28 -6.39
CA PHE A 262 -16.87 6.66 -6.05
C PHE A 262 -16.90 7.70 -4.94
N THR A 263 -16.11 7.51 -3.88
CA THR A 263 -15.95 8.44 -2.76
C THR A 263 -14.51 8.43 -2.25
N ASN A 264 -14.05 9.57 -1.73
CA ASN A 264 -12.78 9.70 -1.02
C ASN A 264 -12.91 10.76 0.07
N ALA A 265 -12.92 10.32 1.33
CA ALA A 265 -13.12 11.21 2.48
C ALA A 265 -12.05 12.31 2.59
N LEU A 266 -10.81 12.02 2.23
CA LEU A 266 -9.72 13.01 2.28
C LEU A 266 -9.81 14.07 1.17
N LEU A 267 -10.70 13.91 0.19
CA LEU A 267 -10.91 14.86 -0.90
C LEU A 267 -12.27 15.55 -0.81
N GLU A 268 -13.28 14.91 -0.21
CA GLU A 268 -14.66 15.40 -0.18
C GLU A 268 -15.19 15.69 1.23
N GLY A 269 -14.44 15.30 2.27
CA GLY A 269 -14.91 15.26 3.65
C GLY A 269 -15.49 13.90 4.02
N GLY A 270 -15.49 13.58 5.30
CA GLY A 270 -15.99 12.33 5.84
C GLY A 270 -17.52 12.27 5.93
N LEU A 271 -18.03 11.14 6.39
CA LEU A 271 -19.50 10.91 6.51
C LEU A 271 -20.13 11.68 7.66
N PHE A 272 -19.39 11.92 8.74
CA PHE A 272 -19.93 12.46 9.99
C PHE A 272 -19.36 13.86 10.30
N SER A 273 -18.34 14.33 9.57
CA SER A 273 -17.72 15.62 9.79
C SER A 273 -18.59 16.76 9.27
N ASP A 274 -18.68 17.83 10.06
CA ASP A 274 -19.24 19.12 9.61
C ASP A 274 -18.13 19.89 8.85
N ASN A 275 -18.22 19.89 7.52
CA ASN A 275 -17.30 20.61 6.65
C ASN A 275 -17.79 22.05 6.34
N THR A 276 -18.74 22.58 7.10
CA THR A 276 -19.26 23.92 6.96
C THR A 276 -18.70 24.91 8.01
N HIS A 277 -17.97 24.38 9.00
CA HIS A 277 -17.33 25.19 10.03
C HIS A 277 -15.84 24.83 10.15
N ASP A 278 -15.01 25.83 10.45
CA ASP A 278 -13.61 25.60 10.81
C ASP A 278 -13.49 25.05 12.25
N ILE A 279 -12.26 24.71 12.65
CA ILE A 279 -11.97 24.22 14.01
C ILE A 279 -12.30 25.23 15.12
N SER A 280 -12.51 26.51 14.79
CA SER A 280 -12.93 27.55 15.72
C SER A 280 -14.44 27.71 15.80
N GLY A 281 -15.20 26.94 15.01
CA GLY A 281 -16.67 27.03 14.91
C GLY A 281 -17.17 28.17 14.03
N LYS A 282 -16.29 28.81 13.26
CA LYS A 282 -16.67 29.83 12.29
C LYS A 282 -17.18 29.15 11.02
N GLU A 283 -18.30 29.62 10.48
CA GLU A 283 -18.85 29.13 9.22
C GLU A 283 -17.86 29.36 8.08
N VAL A 284 -17.37 28.28 7.49
CA VAL A 284 -16.50 28.23 6.33
C VAL A 284 -16.81 27.01 5.53
N VAL A 285 -16.75 27.12 4.21
CA VAL A 285 -16.81 25.97 3.33
C VAL A 285 -15.40 25.41 3.21
N THR A 286 -15.15 24.24 3.78
CA THR A 286 -13.83 23.57 3.70
C THR A 286 -13.78 22.49 2.62
N LYS A 287 -14.90 22.22 1.97
CA LYS A 287 -15.01 21.25 0.91
C LYS A 287 -14.76 21.90 -0.45
N PRO A 288 -13.92 21.32 -1.33
CA PRO A 288 -13.69 21.81 -2.68
C PRO A 288 -14.99 22.01 -3.47
N ALA A 289 -15.07 23.09 -4.26
CA ALA A 289 -16.24 23.41 -5.08
C ALA A 289 -16.47 22.38 -6.19
N ASN A 290 -15.39 21.75 -6.67
CA ASN A 290 -15.41 20.74 -7.72
C ASN A 290 -15.45 19.33 -7.12
N GLY A 291 -16.28 18.47 -7.67
CA GLY A 291 -16.41 17.09 -7.23
C GLY A 291 -15.28 16.19 -7.74
N LEU A 292 -15.22 14.98 -7.22
CA LEU A 292 -14.25 13.96 -7.63
C LEU A 292 -14.31 13.67 -9.13
N ARG A 293 -13.16 13.38 -9.69
CA ARG A 293 -13.04 12.75 -11.00
C ARG A 293 -13.32 11.26 -10.85
N THR A 294 -14.34 10.77 -11.56
CA THR A 294 -14.75 9.36 -11.46
C THR A 294 -13.69 8.40 -11.94
N ILE A 295 -12.94 8.74 -13.00
CA ILE A 295 -11.87 7.90 -13.54
C ILE A 295 -10.54 8.65 -13.40
N VAL A 296 -9.60 8.05 -12.71
CA VAL A 296 -8.24 8.54 -12.50
C VAL A 296 -7.27 7.55 -13.16
N TYR A 297 -6.36 8.09 -13.96
CA TYR A 297 -5.26 7.33 -14.54
C TYR A 297 -3.97 7.70 -13.84
N SER A 298 -3.18 6.69 -13.48
CA SER A 298 -1.86 6.90 -12.93
C SER A 298 -0.83 5.96 -13.57
N ALA A 299 0.43 6.31 -13.43
CA ALA A 299 1.55 5.46 -13.80
C ALA A 299 2.56 5.44 -12.67
N ASN A 300 2.80 4.26 -12.12
CA ASN A 300 3.85 4.02 -11.13
C ASN A 300 5.04 3.39 -11.84
N TYR A 301 6.21 4.00 -11.77
CA TYR A 301 7.41 3.46 -12.39
C TYR A 301 8.66 3.84 -11.60
N GLY A 302 9.62 2.93 -11.56
CA GLY A 302 10.84 3.16 -10.79
C GLY A 302 11.72 1.93 -10.69
N ALA A 303 12.58 1.91 -9.68
CA ALA A 303 13.57 0.88 -9.50
C ALA A 303 13.65 0.38 -8.06
N VAL A 304 14.03 -0.88 -7.92
CA VAL A 304 14.33 -1.54 -6.66
C VAL A 304 15.74 -2.09 -6.70
N VAL A 305 16.49 -1.87 -5.63
CA VAL A 305 17.82 -2.47 -5.41
C VAL A 305 17.81 -3.15 -4.06
N ALA A 306 18.15 -4.44 -4.03
CA ALA A 306 18.26 -5.23 -2.81
C ALA A 306 19.67 -5.82 -2.66
N LEU A 307 20.25 -5.64 -1.49
CA LEU A 307 21.59 -6.13 -1.11
C LEU A 307 21.48 -6.89 0.21
N GLY A 308 21.46 -8.19 0.14
CA GLY A 308 21.28 -9.00 1.35
C GLY A 308 19.93 -8.71 2.03
N ASN A 309 19.97 -8.30 3.27
CA ASN A 309 18.80 -8.04 4.11
C ASN A 309 18.32 -6.59 4.06
N PHE A 310 18.93 -5.76 3.22
CA PHE A 310 18.57 -4.36 3.03
C PHE A 310 18.18 -4.08 1.58
N SER A 311 17.13 -3.30 1.39
CA SER A 311 16.69 -2.87 0.07
C SER A 311 16.23 -1.42 0.10
N MET A 312 16.29 -0.80 -1.06
CA MET A 312 15.73 0.51 -1.33
C MET A 312 14.92 0.46 -2.61
N SER A 313 13.88 1.25 -2.67
CA SER A 313 13.16 1.52 -3.91
C SER A 313 12.91 3.01 -4.07
N PHE A 314 12.89 3.44 -5.33
CA PHE A 314 12.35 4.73 -5.72
C PHE A 314 11.28 4.49 -6.79
N ILE A 315 10.07 4.98 -6.55
CA ILE A 315 8.93 4.86 -7.46
C ILE A 315 8.33 6.24 -7.69
N GLN A 316 8.27 6.66 -8.94
CA GLN A 316 7.53 7.83 -9.36
C GLN A 316 6.06 7.45 -9.58
N ASN A 317 5.14 8.21 -9.01
CA ASN A 317 3.72 8.20 -9.34
C ASN A 317 3.39 9.46 -10.13
N SER A 318 2.84 9.28 -11.32
CA SER A 318 2.30 10.35 -12.15
C SER A 318 0.80 10.14 -12.29
N SER A 319 -0.02 11.06 -11.81
CA SER A 319 -1.48 10.90 -11.75
C SER A 319 -2.23 12.02 -12.45
N SER A 320 -3.29 11.66 -13.16
CA SER A 320 -4.30 12.63 -13.57
C SER A 320 -4.98 13.28 -12.36
N PRO A 321 -5.62 14.46 -12.49
CA PRO A 321 -6.30 15.08 -11.36
C PRO A 321 -7.31 14.17 -10.68
N TRP A 322 -7.42 14.21 -9.36
CA TRP A 322 -8.43 13.49 -8.60
C TRP A 322 -9.71 14.29 -8.42
N ILE A 323 -9.62 15.62 -8.54
CA ILE A 323 -10.75 16.55 -8.52
C ILE A 323 -10.92 17.14 -9.93
N LYS A 324 -12.14 17.43 -10.35
CA LYS A 324 -12.42 18.04 -11.65
C LYS A 324 -11.90 19.48 -11.69
N GLY A 325 -11.30 19.87 -12.81
CA GLY A 325 -10.85 21.25 -13.02
C GLY A 325 -9.54 21.64 -12.34
N VAL A 326 -8.94 20.76 -11.53
CA VAL A 326 -7.61 21.00 -10.93
C VAL A 326 -6.51 20.30 -11.74
N TYR A 327 -5.28 20.43 -11.29
CA TYR A 327 -4.07 19.93 -11.97
C TYR A 327 -3.79 18.45 -11.67
N SER A 328 -3.00 17.83 -12.56
CA SER A 328 -2.35 16.52 -12.33
C SER A 328 -1.25 16.67 -11.28
N HIS A 329 -0.91 15.59 -10.61
CA HIS A 329 0.15 15.64 -9.62
C HIS A 329 1.19 14.53 -9.82
N GLU A 330 2.37 14.81 -9.31
CA GLU A 330 3.56 13.98 -9.42
C GLU A 330 4.12 13.74 -8.01
N VAL A 331 4.31 12.49 -7.65
CA VAL A 331 4.81 12.11 -6.31
C VAL A 331 5.95 11.13 -6.46
N GLY A 332 7.05 11.37 -5.77
CA GLY A 332 8.13 10.41 -5.62
C GLY A 332 7.97 9.61 -4.34
N ASN A 333 8.07 8.29 -4.45
CA ASN A 333 8.17 7.40 -3.30
C ASN A 333 9.60 6.96 -3.09
N PHE A 334 10.09 7.10 -1.88
CA PHE A 334 11.33 6.48 -1.42
C PHE A 334 11.01 5.49 -0.31
N SER A 335 11.45 4.24 -0.45
CA SER A 335 11.24 3.23 0.58
C SER A 335 12.53 2.49 0.92
N MET A 336 12.69 2.18 2.21
CA MET A 336 13.75 1.34 2.75
C MET A 336 13.17 0.10 3.41
N TYR A 337 13.81 -1.04 3.19
CA TYR A 337 13.35 -2.33 3.68
C TYR A 337 14.47 -3.05 4.43
N PHE A 338 14.15 -3.59 5.58
CA PHE A 338 15.05 -4.33 6.45
C PHE A 338 14.44 -5.71 6.74
N VAL A 339 15.13 -6.78 6.34
CA VAL A 339 14.66 -8.18 6.49
C VAL A 339 15.53 -8.89 7.52
N TRP A 340 14.94 -9.62 8.47
CA TRP A 340 15.66 -10.43 9.46
C TRP A 340 14.89 -11.67 9.89
#